data_cbc97e7ffb24b741c14fce38a533ffff
#
_entry.id   cbc97e7ffb24b741c14fce38a533ffff
#
_cell.length_a   1.000
_cell.length_b   1.000
_cell.length_c   1.000
_cell.angle_alpha   90.00
_cell.angle_beta   90.00
_cell.angle_gamma   90.00
#
_symmetry.space_group_name_H-M   'P 1'
#
loop_
_entity.id
_entity.type
_entity.pdbx_description
1 polymer ?
#
loop_
_entity_poly.entity_id
_entity_poly.type
_entity_poly.pdbx_seq_one_letter_code
_entity_poly.pdbx_strand_id
1 'polypeptide(L)'
;MLVVVPMDSTDVQEAKITPVLEAKTWAELRIEEGELVEVIHADSYDAFEAWPEAVVVCSDGEPVMDFINMSMIVLVAHTQKSIDEIVEAFLFRELHDLAY
;
A
#
# COMPACT_ATOMS: atom_id res chain seq x y z
N MET A 1 8.46 0.15 -9.33
CA MET A 1 7.74 1.09 -8.43
C MET A 1 7.49 0.44 -7.09
N LEU A 2 7.72 1.17 -6.02
CA LEU A 2 7.55 0.67 -4.66
C LEU A 2 6.28 1.26 -4.04
N VAL A 3 5.41 0.40 -3.54
CA VAL A 3 4.12 0.77 -2.96
C VAL A 3 4.01 0.17 -1.57
N VAL A 4 3.66 0.96 -0.56
CA VAL A 4 3.46 0.44 0.80
C VAL A 4 1.98 0.33 1.12
N VAL A 5 1.64 -0.72 1.88
CA VAL A 5 0.25 -1.03 2.24
C VAL A 5 0.21 -1.47 3.70
N PRO A 6 -0.68 -0.90 4.53
CA PRO A 6 -0.86 -1.37 5.91
C PRO A 6 -1.63 -2.70 5.91
N MET A 7 -1.08 -3.71 6.54
CA MET A 7 -1.63 -5.07 6.50
C MET A 7 -1.88 -5.62 7.91
N ASP A 8 -2.76 -6.60 8.00
CA ASP A 8 -3.10 -7.24 9.26
C ASP A 8 -2.22 -8.45 9.60
N SER A 9 -1.39 -8.90 8.67
CA SER A 9 -0.45 -10.00 8.91
C SER A 9 0.66 -10.01 7.86
N THR A 10 1.67 -10.86 8.08
CA THR A 10 2.77 -11.05 7.14
C THR A 10 2.50 -12.18 6.13
N ASP A 11 1.34 -12.80 6.18
CA ASP A 11 0.98 -13.85 5.22
C ASP A 11 0.57 -13.20 3.90
N VAL A 12 1.41 -13.32 2.88
CA VAL A 12 1.20 -12.65 1.59
C VAL A 12 -0.12 -13.03 0.94
N GLN A 13 -0.59 -14.26 1.16
CA GLN A 13 -1.82 -14.75 0.52
C GLN A 13 -3.08 -14.43 1.31
N GLU A 14 -2.99 -14.46 2.64
CA GLU A 14 -4.16 -14.32 3.52
C GLU A 14 -4.32 -12.92 4.13
N ALA A 15 -3.26 -12.12 4.14
CA ALA A 15 -3.29 -10.80 4.76
C ALA A 15 -4.29 -9.87 4.05
N LYS A 16 -4.91 -9.02 4.84
CA LYS A 16 -5.87 -8.02 4.34
C LYS A 16 -5.35 -6.63 4.67
N ILE A 17 -5.70 -5.66 3.83
CA ILE A 17 -5.43 -4.25 4.10
C ILE A 17 -6.22 -3.82 5.35
N THR A 18 -5.60 -2.98 6.18
CA THR A 18 -6.22 -2.45 7.40
C THR A 18 -6.22 -0.93 7.35
N PRO A 19 -7.01 -0.28 8.23
CA PRO A 19 -6.80 1.15 8.49
C PRO A 19 -5.37 1.41 8.95
N VAL A 20 -4.83 2.57 8.60
CA VAL A 20 -3.43 2.92 8.89
C VAL A 20 -3.08 2.76 10.37
N LEU A 21 -3.97 3.21 11.26
CA LEU A 21 -3.73 3.16 12.70
C LEU A 21 -3.86 1.76 13.30
N GLU A 22 -4.37 0.80 12.54
CA GLU A 22 -4.54 -0.59 12.99
C GLU A 22 -3.56 -1.55 12.33
N ALA A 23 -2.62 -1.03 11.57
CA ALA A 23 -1.66 -1.85 10.85
C ALA A 23 -0.80 -2.67 11.83
N LYS A 24 -0.75 -3.97 11.63
CA LYS A 24 0.13 -4.87 12.39
C LYS A 24 1.48 -5.00 11.73
N THR A 25 1.52 -4.77 10.43
CA THR A 25 2.75 -4.75 9.64
C THR A 25 2.51 -3.89 8.41
N TRP A 26 3.58 -3.45 7.76
CA TRP A 26 3.52 -2.76 6.49
C TRP A 26 4.15 -3.63 5.43
N ALA A 27 3.52 -3.76 4.29
CA ALA A 27 4.06 -4.50 3.16
C ALA A 27 4.56 -3.50 2.12
N GLU A 28 5.81 -3.66 1.67
CA GLU A 28 6.31 -2.91 0.54
C GLU A 28 6.24 -3.82 -0.68
N LEU A 29 5.45 -3.41 -1.66
CA LEU A 29 5.24 -4.16 -2.89
C LEU A 29 6.14 -3.57 -3.97
N ARG A 30 7.01 -4.38 -4.51
CA ARG A 30 7.86 -3.97 -5.61
C ARG A 30 7.22 -4.44 -6.91
N ILE A 31 6.79 -3.50 -7.73
CA ILE A 31 6.07 -3.76 -8.97
C ILE A 31 6.94 -3.27 -10.12
N GLU A 32 7.32 -4.17 -11.02
CA GLU A 32 8.16 -3.86 -12.17
C GLU A 32 7.62 -4.57 -13.41
N GLU A 33 7.57 -3.84 -14.52
CA GLU A 33 7.15 -4.37 -15.83
C GLU A 33 5.79 -5.09 -15.78
N GLY A 34 4.86 -4.52 -15.01
CA GLY A 34 3.51 -5.08 -14.91
C GLY A 34 3.38 -6.28 -13.99
N GLU A 35 4.37 -6.54 -13.13
CA GLU A 35 4.36 -7.69 -12.23
C GLU A 35 4.80 -7.32 -10.83
N LEU A 36 4.22 -8.00 -9.84
CA LEU A 36 4.69 -7.96 -8.46
C LEU A 36 5.91 -8.88 -8.35
N VAL A 37 7.08 -8.30 -8.11
CA VAL A 37 8.33 -9.08 -8.07
C VAL A 37 8.82 -9.38 -6.66
N GLU A 38 8.39 -8.59 -5.65
CA GLU A 38 8.84 -8.81 -4.28
C GLU A 38 7.87 -8.18 -3.29
N VAL A 39 7.72 -8.82 -2.12
CA VAL A 39 6.97 -8.28 -0.98
C VAL A 39 7.89 -8.31 0.23
N ILE A 40 8.13 -7.15 0.85
CA ILE A 40 8.95 -7.02 2.05
C ILE A 40 8.06 -6.46 3.15
N HIS A 41 8.22 -6.95 4.37
CA HIS A 41 7.44 -6.46 5.52
C HIS A 41 8.32 -5.71 6.50
N ALA A 42 7.74 -4.71 7.16
CA ALA A 42 8.38 -3.94 8.22
C ALA A 42 7.33 -3.43 9.19
N ASP A 43 7.77 -2.95 10.36
CA ASP A 43 6.87 -2.46 11.40
C ASP A 43 6.28 -1.07 11.07
N SER A 44 6.91 -0.34 10.15
CA SER A 44 6.48 1.01 9.82
C SER A 44 6.71 1.27 8.32
N TYR A 45 5.90 2.17 7.76
CA TYR A 45 5.99 2.53 6.35
C TYR A 45 7.31 3.20 5.98
N ASP A 46 8.05 3.73 6.96
CA ASP A 46 9.32 4.42 6.73
C ASP A 46 10.54 3.60 7.15
N ALA A 47 10.35 2.33 7.48
CA ALA A 47 11.43 1.44 7.91
C ALA A 47 12.11 0.68 6.76
N PHE A 48 11.67 0.91 5.53
CA PHE A 48 12.24 0.23 4.36
C PHE A 48 13.49 0.95 3.86
N GLU A 49 14.42 0.19 3.29
CA GLU A 49 15.66 0.76 2.76
C GLU A 49 15.39 1.67 1.57
N ALA A 50 14.50 1.26 0.67
CA ALA A 50 14.13 2.04 -0.50
C ALA A 50 12.93 2.92 -0.18
N TRP A 51 12.93 4.16 -0.69
CA TRP A 51 11.84 5.11 -0.45
C TRP A 51 10.62 4.72 -1.27
N PRO A 52 9.46 4.47 -0.66
CA PRO A 52 8.25 4.13 -1.41
C PRO A 52 7.70 5.35 -2.16
N GLU A 53 7.17 5.10 -3.35
CA GLU A 53 6.60 6.14 -4.21
C GLU A 53 5.13 6.36 -3.96
N ALA A 54 4.42 5.33 -3.45
CA ALA A 54 2.99 5.39 -3.22
C ALA A 54 2.61 4.63 -1.96
N VAL A 55 1.47 5.00 -1.39
CA VAL A 55 0.84 4.29 -0.29
C VAL A 55 -0.59 3.96 -0.71
N VAL A 56 -1.06 2.75 -0.35
CA VAL A 56 -2.44 2.35 -0.57
C VAL A 56 -3.14 2.30 0.78
N VAL A 57 -4.25 3.01 0.90
CA VAL A 57 -5.06 3.05 2.13
C VAL A 57 -6.44 2.49 1.83
N CYS A 58 -7.18 2.06 2.86
CA CYS A 58 -8.45 1.35 2.66
C CYS A 58 -9.66 2.27 2.54
N SER A 59 -9.52 3.56 2.83
CA SER A 59 -10.61 4.52 2.64
C SER A 59 -10.05 5.93 2.48
N ASP A 60 -10.86 6.83 1.95
CA ASP A 60 -10.47 8.23 1.76
C ASP A 60 -10.53 9.06 3.06
N GLY A 61 -11.03 8.47 4.14
CA GLY A 61 -11.03 9.10 5.47
C GLY A 61 -9.79 8.79 6.32
N GLU A 62 -8.79 8.11 5.75
CA GLU A 62 -7.58 7.74 6.49
C GLU A 62 -6.67 8.95 6.76
N PRO A 63 -5.86 8.92 7.84
CA PRO A 63 -4.89 9.99 8.10
C PRO A 63 -3.72 9.90 7.12
N VAL A 64 -3.75 10.73 6.09
CA VAL A 64 -2.79 10.63 4.97
C VAL A 64 -1.82 11.81 4.87
N MET A 65 -1.91 12.80 5.77
CA MET A 65 -1.09 14.01 5.66
C MET A 65 0.41 13.72 5.72
N ASP A 66 0.83 12.74 6.53
CA ASP A 66 2.25 12.38 6.62
C ASP A 66 2.77 11.86 5.28
N PHE A 67 1.96 11.07 4.59
CA PHE A 67 2.34 10.52 3.28
C PHE A 67 2.43 11.62 2.24
N ILE A 68 1.49 12.56 2.26
CA ILE A 68 1.49 13.70 1.34
C ILE A 68 2.70 14.58 1.60
N ASN A 69 3.04 14.82 2.87
CA ASN A 69 4.22 15.60 3.23
C ASN A 69 5.52 14.95 2.78
N MET A 70 5.53 13.64 2.61
CA MET A 70 6.67 12.90 2.09
C MET A 70 6.65 12.76 0.56
N SER A 71 5.75 13.46 -0.09
CA SER A 71 5.58 13.44 -1.55
C SER A 71 5.20 12.07 -2.11
N MET A 72 4.49 11.28 -1.32
CA MET A 72 3.97 9.98 -1.76
C MET A 72 2.63 10.15 -2.45
N ILE A 73 2.40 9.34 -3.47
CA ILE A 73 1.09 9.25 -4.10
C ILE A 73 0.19 8.43 -3.18
N VAL A 74 -1.00 8.94 -2.86
CA VAL A 74 -1.96 8.24 -2.01
C VAL A 74 -3.05 7.63 -2.89
N LEU A 75 -3.18 6.30 -2.83
CA LEU A 75 -4.18 5.55 -3.57
C LEU A 75 -5.14 4.89 -2.59
N VAL A 76 -6.42 4.82 -2.95
CA VAL A 76 -7.46 4.27 -2.08
C VAL A 76 -8.01 2.97 -2.68
N ALA A 77 -7.95 1.90 -1.89
CA ALA A 77 -8.52 0.61 -2.25
C ALA A 77 -9.86 0.45 -1.52
N HIS A 78 -10.96 0.88 -2.14
CA HIS A 78 -12.28 0.84 -1.52
C HIS A 78 -12.81 -0.59 -1.36
N THR A 79 -12.54 -1.46 -2.31
CA THR A 79 -13.07 -2.82 -2.34
C THR A 79 -12.01 -3.91 -2.31
N GLN A 80 -10.79 -3.60 -2.73
CA GLN A 80 -9.69 -4.55 -2.74
C GLN A 80 -9.19 -4.79 -1.31
N LYS A 81 -8.97 -6.04 -0.94
CA LYS A 81 -8.55 -6.40 0.42
C LYS A 81 -7.20 -7.10 0.45
N SER A 82 -6.95 -8.03 -0.45
CA SER A 82 -5.71 -8.81 -0.46
C SER A 82 -4.63 -8.11 -1.28
N ILE A 83 -3.38 -8.55 -1.10
CA ILE A 83 -2.26 -8.04 -1.88
C ILE A 83 -2.52 -8.28 -3.37
N ASP A 84 -2.99 -9.47 -3.75
CA ASP A 84 -3.27 -9.78 -5.15
C ASP A 84 -4.31 -8.86 -5.75
N GLU A 85 -5.40 -8.59 -5.02
CA GLU A 85 -6.44 -7.68 -5.48
C GLU A 85 -5.93 -6.26 -5.63
N ILE A 86 -5.09 -5.81 -4.68
CA ILE A 86 -4.52 -4.46 -4.71
C ILE A 86 -3.56 -4.31 -5.88
N VAL A 87 -2.69 -5.30 -6.11
CA VAL A 87 -1.74 -5.27 -7.23
C VAL A 87 -2.48 -5.25 -8.56
N GLU A 88 -3.50 -6.08 -8.71
CA GLU A 88 -4.30 -6.12 -9.93
C GLU A 88 -4.97 -4.77 -10.18
N ALA A 89 -5.61 -4.21 -9.16
CA ALA A 89 -6.26 -2.90 -9.29
C ALA A 89 -5.25 -1.79 -9.58
N PHE A 90 -4.07 -1.86 -8.99
CA PHE A 90 -3.00 -0.90 -9.27
C PHE A 90 -2.57 -0.96 -10.74
N LEU A 91 -2.36 -2.17 -11.26
CA LEU A 91 -1.92 -2.36 -12.65
C LEU A 91 -2.98 -1.93 -13.67
N PHE A 92 -4.25 -2.10 -13.35
CA PHE A 92 -5.36 -1.70 -14.21
C PHE A 92 -5.88 -0.30 -13.91
N ARG A 93 -5.21 0.43 -13.02
CA ARG A 93 -5.56 1.82 -12.64
C ARG A 93 -6.97 1.94 -12.09
N GLU A 94 -7.38 0.96 -11.31
CA GLU A 94 -8.69 0.93 -10.68
C GLU A 94 -8.69 1.48 -9.25
N LEU A 95 -7.51 1.78 -8.69
CA LEU A 95 -7.42 2.42 -7.38
C LEU A 95 -7.71 3.92 -7.52
N HIS A 96 -8.43 4.45 -6.54
CA HIS A 96 -8.77 5.87 -6.54
C HIS A 96 -7.55 6.70 -6.11
N ASP A 97 -7.19 7.69 -6.93
CA ASP A 97 -6.09 8.60 -6.62
C ASP A 97 -6.63 9.73 -5.72
N LEU A 98 -6.15 9.81 -4.50
CA LEU A 98 -6.55 10.83 -3.56
C LEU A 98 -5.68 12.07 -3.77
N ALA A 99 -6.17 12.99 -4.59
CA ALA A 99 -5.45 14.21 -4.95
C ALA A 99 -5.67 15.32 -3.91
N TYR A 100 -4.60 15.99 -3.54
CA TYR A 100 -4.64 17.15 -2.63
C TYR A 100 -4.02 18.35 -3.30
#